data_3aa1bd13e71d2c1e375f80e7c44b2abb
#
_entry.id   3aa1bd13e71d2c1e375f80e7c44b2abb
#
_cell.length_a   1.000
_cell.length_b   1.000
_cell.length_c   1.000
_cell.angle_alpha   90.00
_cell.angle_beta   90.00
_cell.angle_gamma   90.00
#
_symmetry.space_group_name_H-M   'P 1'
#
loop_
_entity.id
_entity.type
_entity.pdbx_description
1 polymer ?
#
loop_
_entity_poly.entity_id
_entity_poly.type
_entity_poly.pdbx_seq_one_letter_code
_entity_poly.pdbx_strand_id
1 'polypeptide(L)'
;MNNKKLFAAVVGLGLVTLSACGSSSSSDSGSTGSKTVTLVSHDSWAVSKGVLADFEKKSGYKVKVLEDGDAGQAVNKAILTKDNPQGDVFFGVDNTLLSRALDNGLFQSYEAKGAGTIQAGYRVDGDKVTPIDTGDICVNYDKAWFSKHKLQPPTSYDDLIKPAYKNLLVTENASTSSPGLGFLLGSAAKYGDDGWQDYWKKLKANGVKVVDGWEQAYNEEFSGSAGGKKAKADRPLVVSYASSPPAEVIYADPKPTTAPTGVADGTCFRQIEYAGLLSNAKNTKGGKAFLDFLLTKEFQQDMPLNMFVYPVVHGAQVPAEFTKYGPQAKDPETMDPAKIAEHRDDWVKSWTSLVLK
;
A
#
# COMPACT_ATOMS: atom_id res chain seq x y z
N MET A 1 -36.85 -47.84 22.63
CA MET A 1 -38.06 -47.48 23.41
C MET A 1 -38.41 -46.05 23.00
N ASN A 2 -39.28 -45.92 22.04
CA ASN A 2 -40.66 -45.44 22.07
C ASN A 2 -40.83 -44.07 22.79
N ASN A 3 -41.19 -42.98 22.15
CA ASN A 3 -42.59 -42.75 21.69
C ASN A 3 -42.67 -41.58 20.70
N LYS A 4 -43.42 -41.87 19.61
CA LYS A 4 -44.04 -40.92 18.70
C LYS A 4 -45.27 -40.28 19.40
N LYS A 5 -45.54 -38.97 19.11
CA LYS A 5 -46.95 -38.49 19.06
C LYS A 5 -47.09 -37.49 17.92
N LEU A 6 -47.89 -37.92 16.95
CA LEU A 6 -48.64 -37.12 15.96
C LEU A 6 -49.75 -36.34 16.68
N PHE A 7 -50.06 -35.11 16.26
CA PHE A 7 -51.44 -34.62 16.25
C PHE A 7 -51.70 -33.72 15.03
N ALA A 8 -52.93 -33.87 14.55
CA ALA A 8 -53.44 -33.53 13.25
C ALA A 8 -54.00 -32.11 13.10
N ALA A 9 -54.21 -31.75 11.87
CA ALA A 9 -54.78 -30.58 11.24
C ALA A 9 -56.14 -30.11 11.79
N VAL A 10 -56.37 -28.78 11.70
CA VAL A 10 -57.72 -28.22 11.48
C VAL A 10 -57.63 -27.11 10.43
N VAL A 11 -58.40 -27.30 9.38
CA VAL A 11 -58.68 -26.36 8.28
C VAL A 11 -59.77 -25.38 8.75
N GLY A 12 -59.56 -24.10 8.53
CA GLY A 12 -60.56 -23.06 8.72
C GLY A 12 -60.55 -22.08 7.56
N LEU A 13 -61.51 -22.26 6.64
CA LEU A 13 -61.86 -21.34 5.57
C LEU A 13 -62.58 -20.13 6.15
N GLY A 14 -62.15 -18.93 5.86
CA GLY A 14 -62.85 -17.68 6.17
C GLY A 14 -62.69 -16.68 5.03
N LEU A 15 -63.70 -16.58 4.16
CA LEU A 15 -63.88 -15.47 3.21
C LEU A 15 -64.32 -14.22 3.97
N VAL A 16 -63.68 -13.07 3.76
CA VAL A 16 -64.33 -11.76 3.91
C VAL A 16 -63.65 -10.71 3.00
N THR A 17 -64.39 -10.33 2.00
CA THR A 17 -64.65 -9.03 1.33
C THR A 17 -63.57 -7.97 1.17
N LEU A 18 -63.39 -7.60 -0.10
CA LEU A 18 -62.73 -6.39 -0.62
C LEU A 18 -63.44 -5.12 -0.07
N SER A 19 -62.62 -4.18 0.40
CA SER A 19 -62.97 -2.76 0.36
C SER A 19 -61.77 -2.00 -0.20
N ALA A 20 -61.93 -1.52 -1.42
CA ALA A 20 -61.02 -0.57 -2.06
C ALA A 20 -61.26 0.82 -1.46
N CYS A 21 -60.20 1.42 -0.93
CA CYS A 21 -60.07 2.87 -0.82
C CYS A 21 -58.66 3.26 -1.22
N GLY A 22 -58.56 3.90 -2.36
CA GLY A 22 -57.31 4.45 -2.85
C GLY A 22 -56.86 5.64 -1.99
N SER A 23 -55.61 5.60 -1.64
CA SER A 23 -54.83 6.79 -1.31
C SER A 23 -53.42 6.57 -1.91
N SER A 24 -53.20 7.19 -3.04
CA SER A 24 -51.88 7.33 -3.64
C SER A 24 -51.02 8.21 -2.76
N SER A 25 -50.40 7.61 -1.74
CA SER A 25 -49.19 8.18 -1.17
C SER A 25 -48.04 7.65 -2.00
N SER A 26 -47.50 8.51 -2.83
CA SER A 26 -46.16 8.35 -3.40
C SER A 26 -45.16 8.28 -2.24
N SER A 27 -44.94 7.05 -1.76
CA SER A 27 -43.79 6.74 -0.96
C SER A 27 -42.61 6.89 -1.91
N ASP A 28 -41.98 8.05 -1.83
CA ASP A 28 -40.62 8.27 -2.27
C ASP A 28 -39.73 7.22 -1.56
N SER A 29 -39.57 6.07 -2.22
CA SER A 29 -38.62 5.05 -1.79
C SER A 29 -37.23 5.62 -2.07
N GLY A 30 -36.82 6.57 -1.25
CA GLY A 30 -35.44 6.98 -1.14
C GLY A 30 -34.62 5.73 -0.87
N SER A 31 -33.95 5.23 -1.90
CA SER A 31 -32.94 4.20 -1.80
C SER A 31 -31.96 4.68 -0.72
N THR A 32 -32.11 4.15 0.50
CA THR A 32 -31.11 4.35 1.57
C THR A 32 -29.89 3.55 1.14
N GLY A 33 -29.04 4.18 0.31
CA GLY A 33 -27.77 3.62 -0.10
C GLY A 33 -26.97 3.14 1.11
N SER A 34 -26.13 2.13 0.92
CA SER A 34 -25.28 1.60 1.99
C SER A 34 -24.61 2.73 2.77
N LYS A 35 -24.72 2.70 4.10
CA LYS A 35 -24.00 3.61 4.99
C LYS A 35 -22.57 3.14 5.29
N THR A 36 -22.14 2.03 4.68
CA THR A 36 -20.79 1.52 4.83
C THR A 36 -20.00 1.74 3.54
N VAL A 37 -18.81 2.29 3.67
CA VAL A 37 -17.78 2.35 2.62
C VAL A 37 -16.79 1.23 2.91
N THR A 38 -16.55 0.37 1.94
CA THR A 38 -15.50 -0.65 2.06
C THR A 38 -14.26 -0.18 1.32
N LEU A 39 -13.19 0.01 2.07
CA LEU A 39 -11.83 0.23 1.57
C LEU A 39 -11.16 -1.11 1.36
N VAL A 40 -10.69 -1.39 0.16
CA VAL A 40 -9.74 -2.47 -0.13
C VAL A 40 -8.34 -1.89 -0.11
N SER A 41 -7.42 -2.50 0.62
CA SER A 41 -6.07 -1.99 0.77
C SER A 41 -5.04 -3.11 0.90
N HIS A 42 -3.76 -2.74 0.82
CA HIS A 42 -2.67 -3.58 1.28
C HIS A 42 -2.66 -3.71 2.82
N ASP A 43 -1.91 -4.65 3.35
CA ASP A 43 -1.87 -5.03 4.76
C ASP A 43 -1.16 -4.02 5.69
N SER A 44 -0.45 -3.06 5.10
CA SER A 44 0.22 -1.99 5.87
C SER A 44 -0.63 -0.70 5.99
N TRP A 45 -1.91 -0.74 5.59
CA TRP A 45 -2.82 0.39 5.81
C TRP A 45 -3.01 0.65 7.30
N ALA A 46 -2.76 1.89 7.71
CA ALA A 46 -3.01 2.33 9.07
C ALA A 46 -3.43 3.80 9.14
N VAL A 47 -4.37 4.10 10.02
CA VAL A 47 -4.85 5.46 10.31
C VAL A 47 -5.28 5.53 11.77
N SER A 48 -5.06 6.69 12.40
CA SER A 48 -5.48 6.90 13.77
C SER A 48 -6.99 6.73 13.94
N LYS A 49 -7.40 6.00 14.99
CA LYS A 49 -8.83 5.75 15.28
C LYS A 49 -9.64 7.05 15.39
N GLY A 50 -9.05 8.12 15.91
CA GLY A 50 -9.69 9.42 16.02
C GLY A 50 -10.01 10.04 14.67
N VAL A 51 -9.04 10.01 13.74
CA VAL A 51 -9.18 10.58 12.38
C VAL A 51 -10.24 9.84 11.58
N LEU A 52 -10.27 8.51 11.66
CA LEU A 52 -11.31 7.72 11.02
C LEU A 52 -12.69 7.94 11.63
N ALA A 53 -12.78 8.00 12.95
CA ALA A 53 -14.04 8.26 13.67
C ALA A 53 -14.62 9.64 13.33
N ASP A 54 -13.77 10.65 13.15
CA ASP A 54 -14.18 11.98 12.73
C ASP A 54 -14.75 12.01 11.31
N PHE A 55 -14.13 11.28 10.38
CA PHE A 55 -14.71 11.07 9.06
C PHE A 55 -16.10 10.42 9.15
N GLU A 56 -16.23 9.33 9.90
CA GLU A 56 -17.49 8.61 10.07
C GLU A 56 -18.59 9.51 10.65
N LYS A 57 -18.25 10.34 11.63
CA LYS A 57 -19.17 11.30 12.26
C LYS A 57 -19.59 12.41 11.30
N LYS A 58 -18.62 12.98 10.55
CA LYS A 58 -18.88 14.10 9.62
C LYS A 58 -19.64 13.67 8.38
N SER A 59 -19.34 12.48 7.84
CA SER A 59 -19.91 11.97 6.60
C SER A 59 -21.20 11.16 6.80
N GLY A 60 -21.39 10.58 7.97
CA GLY A 60 -22.45 9.60 8.25
C GLY A 60 -22.21 8.20 7.67
N TYR A 61 -21.05 7.97 7.05
CA TYR A 61 -20.62 6.66 6.59
C TYR A 61 -19.79 5.95 7.65
N LYS A 62 -19.86 4.62 7.67
CA LYS A 62 -18.93 3.74 8.39
C LYS A 62 -17.87 3.23 7.42
N VAL A 63 -16.63 3.09 7.89
CA VAL A 63 -15.56 2.53 7.08
C VAL A 63 -15.28 1.10 7.51
N LYS A 64 -15.27 0.20 6.52
CA LYS A 64 -14.78 -1.17 6.66
C LYS A 64 -13.52 -1.31 5.84
N VAL A 65 -12.43 -1.72 6.46
CA VAL A 65 -11.18 -2.02 5.76
C VAL A 65 -11.12 -3.51 5.46
N LEU A 66 -10.70 -3.83 4.24
CA LEU A 66 -10.42 -5.18 3.77
C LEU A 66 -8.96 -5.19 3.29
N GLU A 67 -8.10 -5.83 4.06
CA GLU A 67 -6.70 -6.02 3.74
C GLU A 67 -6.50 -7.26 2.87
N ASP A 68 -5.84 -7.11 1.73
CA ASP A 68 -5.71 -8.16 0.72
C ASP A 68 -4.24 -8.55 0.44
N GLY A 69 -3.39 -8.55 1.48
CA GLY A 69 -1.96 -8.80 1.39
C GLY A 69 -1.17 -7.59 0.93
N ASP A 70 0.08 -7.76 0.51
CA ASP A 70 0.90 -6.67 -0.01
C ASP A 70 0.33 -6.11 -1.33
N ALA A 71 0.72 -4.90 -1.72
CA ALA A 71 0.11 -4.10 -2.78
C ALA A 71 -0.01 -4.85 -4.12
N GLY A 72 0.99 -5.63 -4.53
CA GLY A 72 0.94 -6.43 -5.74
C GLY A 72 -0.13 -7.53 -5.69
N GLN A 73 -0.29 -8.18 -4.54
CA GLN A 73 -1.35 -9.18 -4.31
C GLN A 73 -2.73 -8.52 -4.33
N ALA A 74 -2.87 -7.39 -3.61
CA ALA A 74 -4.13 -6.65 -3.52
C ALA A 74 -4.60 -6.15 -4.89
N VAL A 75 -3.72 -5.56 -5.70
CA VAL A 75 -4.04 -5.11 -7.07
C VAL A 75 -4.46 -6.29 -7.97
N ASN A 76 -3.73 -7.41 -7.93
CA ASN A 76 -4.06 -8.59 -8.72
C ASN A 76 -5.44 -9.15 -8.34
N LYS A 77 -5.76 -9.24 -7.05
CA LYS A 77 -7.04 -9.69 -6.55
C LYS A 77 -8.18 -8.73 -6.94
N ALA A 78 -7.95 -7.43 -6.84
CA ALA A 78 -8.93 -6.42 -7.25
C ALA A 78 -9.25 -6.50 -8.75
N ILE A 79 -8.24 -6.73 -9.61
CA ILE A 79 -8.43 -6.94 -11.05
C ILE A 79 -9.27 -8.20 -11.33
N LEU A 80 -8.98 -9.31 -10.65
CA LEU A 80 -9.73 -10.57 -10.82
C LEU A 80 -11.18 -10.45 -10.39
N THR A 81 -11.49 -9.55 -9.46
CA THR A 81 -12.86 -9.37 -8.92
C THR A 81 -13.54 -8.10 -9.42
N LYS A 82 -13.01 -7.40 -10.43
CA LYS A 82 -13.46 -6.07 -10.87
C LYS A 82 -14.94 -5.99 -11.30
N ASP A 83 -15.50 -7.08 -11.82
CA ASP A 83 -16.91 -7.13 -12.25
C ASP A 83 -17.88 -7.26 -11.05
N ASN A 84 -17.39 -7.71 -9.89
CA ASN A 84 -18.08 -7.70 -8.61
C ASN A 84 -17.07 -7.34 -7.51
N PRO A 85 -16.68 -6.06 -7.40
CA PRO A 85 -15.60 -5.64 -6.52
C PRO A 85 -15.93 -5.90 -5.05
N GLN A 86 -14.89 -6.21 -4.28
CA GLN A 86 -15.02 -6.51 -2.86
C GLN A 86 -15.20 -5.23 -2.00
N GLY A 87 -14.97 -4.06 -2.60
CA GLY A 87 -15.09 -2.77 -1.93
C GLY A 87 -15.55 -1.65 -2.85
N ASP A 88 -15.50 -0.43 -2.32
CA ASP A 88 -15.91 0.78 -3.01
C ASP A 88 -14.72 1.63 -3.44
N VAL A 89 -13.68 1.65 -2.61
CA VAL A 89 -12.41 2.36 -2.83
C VAL A 89 -11.28 1.36 -2.72
N PHE A 90 -10.28 1.50 -3.58
CA PHE A 90 -9.00 0.81 -3.46
C PHE A 90 -7.93 1.83 -3.10
N PHE A 91 -7.08 1.51 -2.12
CA PHE A 91 -5.88 2.25 -1.75
C PHE A 91 -4.67 1.32 -1.87
N GLY A 92 -3.54 1.86 -2.32
CA GLY A 92 -2.29 1.13 -2.33
C GLY A 92 -1.84 0.66 -3.73
N VAL A 93 -2.44 1.21 -4.80
CA VAL A 93 -1.82 1.10 -6.12
C VAL A 93 -0.77 2.19 -6.26
N ASP A 94 0.46 1.82 -6.57
CA ASP A 94 1.52 2.78 -6.79
C ASP A 94 1.91 2.92 -8.27
N ASN A 95 2.82 3.85 -8.58
CA ASN A 95 3.28 4.09 -9.95
C ASN A 95 3.90 2.86 -10.62
N THR A 96 4.33 1.84 -9.86
CA THR A 96 4.88 0.59 -10.43
C THR A 96 3.79 -0.35 -10.94
N LEU A 97 2.58 -0.27 -10.37
CA LEU A 97 1.42 -1.13 -10.66
C LEU A 97 0.29 -0.39 -11.37
N LEU A 98 0.38 0.94 -11.48
CA LEU A 98 -0.71 1.80 -11.92
C LEU A 98 -1.20 1.47 -13.33
N SER A 99 -0.30 1.30 -14.30
CA SER A 99 -0.66 0.94 -15.68
C SER A 99 -1.49 -0.34 -15.73
N ARG A 100 -1.07 -1.37 -14.97
CA ARG A 100 -1.82 -2.63 -14.89
C ARG A 100 -3.24 -2.44 -14.38
N ALA A 101 -3.43 -1.61 -13.35
CA ALA A 101 -4.74 -1.33 -12.80
C ALA A 101 -5.61 -0.54 -13.78
N LEU A 102 -5.05 0.47 -14.46
CA LEU A 102 -5.75 1.31 -15.43
C LEU A 102 -6.13 0.53 -16.69
N ASP A 103 -5.23 -0.26 -17.26
CA ASP A 103 -5.46 -1.05 -18.48
C ASP A 103 -6.53 -2.14 -18.27
N ASN A 104 -6.66 -2.63 -17.05
CA ASN A 104 -7.73 -3.56 -16.67
C ASN A 104 -9.05 -2.87 -16.30
N GLY A 105 -9.14 -1.54 -16.37
CA GLY A 105 -10.36 -0.80 -16.08
C GLY A 105 -10.81 -0.88 -14.62
N LEU A 106 -9.84 -0.97 -13.68
CA LEU A 106 -10.13 -1.15 -12.25
C LEU A 106 -10.87 0.04 -11.64
N PHE A 107 -10.68 1.25 -12.16
CA PHE A 107 -11.19 2.49 -11.58
C PHE A 107 -12.15 3.24 -12.47
N GLN A 108 -13.18 3.84 -11.87
CA GLN A 108 -14.00 4.86 -12.50
C GLN A 108 -13.43 6.27 -12.20
N SER A 109 -13.67 7.23 -13.12
CA SER A 109 -13.16 8.59 -12.95
C SER A 109 -13.87 9.33 -11.81
N TYR A 110 -13.08 9.98 -10.97
CA TYR A 110 -13.56 10.92 -9.96
C TYR A 110 -12.44 11.89 -9.57
N GLU A 111 -12.60 13.16 -9.85
CA GLU A 111 -11.72 14.19 -9.31
C GLU A 111 -12.11 14.46 -7.85
N ALA A 112 -11.24 14.06 -6.92
CA ALA A 112 -11.47 14.25 -5.50
C ALA A 112 -11.43 15.74 -5.12
N LYS A 113 -12.28 16.15 -4.19
CA LYS A 113 -12.21 17.50 -3.63
C LYS A 113 -10.88 17.68 -2.93
N GLY A 114 -10.15 18.73 -3.29
CA GLY A 114 -8.80 18.95 -2.80
C GLY A 114 -7.71 18.52 -3.78
N ALA A 115 -8.03 17.89 -4.92
CA ALA A 115 -7.03 17.49 -5.92
C ALA A 115 -6.13 18.67 -6.38
N GLY A 116 -6.65 19.89 -6.40
CA GLY A 116 -5.86 21.11 -6.67
C GLY A 116 -4.81 21.47 -5.61
N THR A 117 -4.82 20.83 -4.45
CA THR A 117 -3.81 21.01 -3.38
C THR A 117 -2.67 20.01 -3.45
N ILE A 118 -2.74 19.05 -4.37
CA ILE A 118 -1.69 18.04 -4.57
C ILE A 118 -0.48 18.69 -5.25
N GLN A 119 0.72 18.30 -4.87
CA GLN A 119 1.96 18.78 -5.48
C GLN A 119 1.97 18.48 -6.99
N ALA A 120 2.46 19.44 -7.77
CA ALA A 120 2.59 19.26 -9.21
C ALA A 120 3.46 18.04 -9.55
N GLY A 121 3.08 17.30 -10.59
CA GLY A 121 3.81 16.12 -11.05
C GLY A 121 3.40 14.78 -10.41
N TYR A 122 2.53 14.79 -9.40
CA TYR A 122 1.99 13.54 -8.83
C TYR A 122 0.66 13.11 -9.44
N ARG A 123 -0.07 14.04 -10.06
CA ARG A 123 -1.37 13.76 -10.68
C ARG A 123 -1.22 12.96 -11.98
N VAL A 124 -2.20 12.10 -12.22
CA VAL A 124 -2.33 11.30 -13.45
C VAL A 124 -3.56 11.77 -14.22
N ASP A 125 -3.44 11.85 -15.53
CA ASP A 125 -4.53 12.29 -16.40
C ASP A 125 -5.77 11.40 -16.30
N GLY A 126 -6.96 12.01 -16.44
CA GLY A 126 -8.25 11.31 -16.50
C GLY A 126 -8.89 11.02 -15.16
N ASP A 127 -8.32 11.47 -14.03
CA ASP A 127 -8.87 11.38 -12.67
C ASP A 127 -9.37 9.97 -12.29
N LYS A 128 -8.71 8.93 -12.82
CA LYS A 128 -9.01 7.54 -12.46
C LYS A 128 -8.50 7.20 -11.06
N VAL A 129 -7.43 7.85 -10.65
CA VAL A 129 -6.80 7.69 -9.34
C VAL A 129 -6.41 9.05 -8.76
N THR A 130 -6.35 9.11 -7.44
CA THR A 130 -5.95 10.28 -6.66
C THR A 130 -4.63 9.95 -5.96
N PRO A 131 -3.55 10.71 -6.16
CA PRO A 131 -2.32 10.57 -5.37
C PRO A 131 -2.62 10.82 -3.88
N ILE A 132 -2.16 9.95 -3.01
CA ILE A 132 -2.43 10.06 -1.57
C ILE A 132 -1.16 10.30 -0.76
N ASP A 133 -0.09 9.62 -1.12
CA ASP A 133 1.19 9.75 -0.46
C ASP A 133 2.36 9.49 -1.40
N THR A 134 3.57 9.70 -0.89
CA THR A 134 4.81 9.41 -1.60
C THR A 134 5.86 8.89 -0.63
N GLY A 135 6.67 7.98 -1.13
CA GLY A 135 7.84 7.46 -0.46
C GLY A 135 8.94 7.16 -1.48
N ASP A 136 10.18 7.04 -1.02
CA ASP A 136 11.26 6.55 -1.86
C ASP A 136 11.63 5.16 -1.37
N ILE A 137 11.49 4.15 -2.24
CA ILE A 137 11.88 2.77 -1.95
C ILE A 137 13.40 2.71 -1.99
N CYS A 138 14.02 2.42 -0.84
CA CYS A 138 15.47 2.42 -0.68
C CYS A 138 15.92 1.24 0.18
N VAL A 139 17.18 0.87 0.11
CA VAL A 139 17.76 -0.06 1.07
C VAL A 139 18.01 0.65 2.40
N ASN A 140 17.45 0.08 3.47
CA ASN A 140 17.69 0.50 4.85
C ASN A 140 18.74 -0.40 5.50
N TYR A 141 19.51 0.14 6.46
CA TYR A 141 20.54 -0.61 7.16
C TYR A 141 20.49 -0.46 8.68
N ASP A 142 20.92 -1.49 9.40
CA ASP A 142 21.07 -1.53 10.86
C ASP A 142 22.42 -0.94 11.27
N LYS A 143 22.43 0.29 11.81
CA LYS A 143 23.64 1.00 12.22
C LYS A 143 24.45 0.24 13.27
N ALA A 144 23.79 -0.41 14.21
CA ALA A 144 24.47 -1.15 15.28
C ALA A 144 25.20 -2.37 14.72
N TRP A 145 24.56 -3.09 13.80
CA TRP A 145 25.17 -4.23 13.13
C TRP A 145 26.42 -3.83 12.35
N PHE A 146 26.32 -2.78 11.49
CA PHE A 146 27.45 -2.31 10.70
C PHE A 146 28.61 -1.80 11.55
N SER A 147 28.31 -1.05 12.62
CA SER A 147 29.32 -0.59 13.58
C SER A 147 30.03 -1.76 14.26
N LYS A 148 29.29 -2.76 14.75
CA LYS A 148 29.84 -3.96 15.40
C LYS A 148 30.77 -4.75 14.48
N HIS A 149 30.44 -4.86 13.20
CA HIS A 149 31.22 -5.63 12.22
C HIS A 149 32.30 -4.79 11.52
N LYS A 150 32.43 -3.50 11.87
CA LYS A 150 33.39 -2.56 11.26
C LYS A 150 33.30 -2.52 9.73
N LEU A 151 32.09 -2.73 9.21
CA LEU A 151 31.77 -2.63 7.79
C LEU A 151 31.07 -1.30 7.53
N GLN A 152 31.43 -0.60 6.44
CA GLN A 152 30.69 0.59 6.04
C GLN A 152 29.30 0.18 5.50
N PRO A 153 28.21 0.91 5.83
CA PRO A 153 26.94 0.69 5.18
C PRO A 153 27.04 0.87 3.66
N PRO A 154 26.22 0.16 2.85
CA PRO A 154 26.20 0.38 1.41
C PRO A 154 25.67 1.79 1.10
N THR A 155 26.10 2.33 -0.03
CA THR A 155 25.66 3.65 -0.53
C THR A 155 25.00 3.59 -1.89
N SER A 156 25.09 2.42 -2.58
CA SER A 156 24.63 2.24 -3.96
C SER A 156 24.20 0.80 -4.23
N TYR A 157 23.52 0.60 -5.35
CA TYR A 157 23.24 -0.74 -5.86
C TYR A 157 24.50 -1.58 -6.07
N ASP A 158 25.61 -0.96 -6.55
CA ASP A 158 26.87 -1.66 -6.78
C ASP A 158 27.51 -2.22 -5.51
N ASP A 159 27.27 -1.59 -4.36
CA ASP A 159 27.78 -2.10 -3.09
C ASP A 159 27.12 -3.42 -2.72
N LEU A 160 25.83 -3.57 -2.97
CA LEU A 160 25.03 -4.73 -2.56
C LEU A 160 25.50 -6.06 -3.19
N ILE A 161 26.18 -6.00 -4.33
CA ILE A 161 26.74 -7.17 -5.02
C ILE A 161 28.19 -7.49 -4.65
N LYS A 162 28.83 -6.67 -3.81
CA LYS A 162 30.20 -6.92 -3.34
C LYS A 162 30.23 -8.06 -2.32
N PRO A 163 31.29 -8.90 -2.30
CA PRO A 163 31.40 -10.01 -1.34
C PRO A 163 31.28 -9.61 0.13
N ALA A 164 31.62 -8.36 0.49
CA ALA A 164 31.51 -7.85 1.85
C ALA A 164 30.05 -7.79 2.35
N TYR A 165 29.06 -7.71 1.45
CA TYR A 165 27.63 -7.65 1.77
C TYR A 165 26.92 -8.99 1.54
N LYS A 166 27.67 -10.07 1.42
CA LYS A 166 27.09 -11.41 1.17
C LYS A 166 26.15 -11.83 2.30
N ASN A 167 24.95 -12.30 1.93
CA ASN A 167 23.89 -12.75 2.83
C ASN A 167 23.32 -11.66 3.76
N LEU A 168 23.51 -10.38 3.45
CA LEU A 168 23.06 -9.30 4.34
C LEU A 168 21.69 -8.72 3.95
N LEU A 169 21.30 -8.78 2.67
CA LEU A 169 20.09 -8.15 2.16
C LEU A 169 18.87 -9.08 2.21
N VAL A 170 17.74 -8.55 2.67
CA VAL A 170 16.39 -9.07 2.39
C VAL A 170 15.64 -8.08 1.51
N THR A 171 14.89 -8.61 0.56
CA THR A 171 13.99 -7.88 -0.34
C THR A 171 12.68 -8.63 -0.50
N GLU A 172 11.67 -7.97 -0.98
CA GLU A 172 10.37 -8.56 -1.27
C GLU A 172 10.33 -9.14 -2.69
N ASN A 173 9.39 -10.01 -2.89
CA ASN A 173 9.09 -10.60 -4.18
C ASN A 173 8.45 -9.55 -5.11
N ALA A 174 9.10 -9.24 -6.22
CA ALA A 174 8.64 -8.24 -7.18
C ALA A 174 7.28 -8.56 -7.83
N SER A 175 6.76 -9.79 -7.71
CA SER A 175 5.44 -10.15 -8.23
C SER A 175 4.29 -9.92 -7.25
N THR A 176 4.58 -9.81 -5.95
CA THR A 176 3.59 -9.73 -4.87
C THR A 176 3.62 -8.40 -4.12
N SER A 177 4.77 -7.71 -4.11
CA SER A 177 5.04 -6.53 -3.30
C SER A 177 5.45 -5.34 -4.15
N SER A 178 4.91 -4.15 -3.86
CA SER A 178 5.29 -2.92 -4.56
C SER A 178 6.71 -2.44 -4.22
N PRO A 179 7.20 -2.45 -2.96
CA PRO A 179 8.62 -2.16 -2.70
C PRO A 179 9.57 -3.14 -3.40
N GLY A 180 9.26 -4.43 -3.45
CA GLY A 180 10.05 -5.39 -4.23
C GLY A 180 10.08 -5.08 -5.73
N LEU A 181 8.92 -4.70 -6.29
CA LEU A 181 8.84 -4.28 -7.70
C LEU A 181 9.57 -2.94 -7.93
N GLY A 182 9.42 -1.97 -7.02
CA GLY A 182 10.14 -0.69 -7.11
C GLY A 182 11.65 -0.87 -7.06
N PHE A 183 12.18 -1.80 -6.25
CA PHE A 183 13.60 -2.13 -6.23
C PHE A 183 14.07 -2.80 -7.53
N LEU A 184 13.23 -3.66 -8.13
CA LEU A 184 13.49 -4.20 -9.46
C LEU A 184 13.54 -3.08 -10.53
N LEU A 185 12.53 -2.20 -10.56
CA LEU A 185 12.46 -1.11 -11.52
C LEU A 185 13.59 -0.10 -11.33
N GLY A 186 13.97 0.21 -10.08
CA GLY A 186 15.11 1.05 -9.77
C GLY A 186 16.42 0.46 -10.30
N SER A 187 16.61 -0.85 -10.15
CA SER A 187 17.77 -1.53 -10.73
C SER A 187 17.74 -1.52 -12.27
N ALA A 188 16.54 -1.66 -12.87
CA ALA A 188 16.40 -1.58 -14.34
C ALA A 188 16.63 -0.15 -14.85
N ALA A 189 16.21 0.87 -14.11
CA ALA A 189 16.51 2.27 -14.43
C ALA A 189 18.02 2.52 -14.37
N LYS A 190 18.70 1.98 -13.37
CA LYS A 190 20.14 2.15 -13.13
C LYS A 190 21.01 1.44 -14.18
N TYR A 191 20.70 0.19 -14.50
CA TYR A 191 21.57 -0.65 -15.32
C TYR A 191 21.07 -0.81 -16.77
N GLY A 192 19.90 -0.28 -17.08
CA GLY A 192 19.28 -0.43 -18.41
C GLY A 192 18.72 -1.82 -18.68
N ASP A 193 18.10 -1.96 -19.83
CA ASP A 193 17.33 -3.15 -20.22
C ASP A 193 18.19 -4.43 -20.32
N ASP A 194 19.47 -4.27 -20.66
CA ASP A 194 20.42 -5.39 -20.82
C ASP A 194 21.23 -5.69 -19.54
N GLY A 195 21.26 -4.77 -18.57
CA GLY A 195 22.14 -4.85 -17.40
C GLY A 195 21.48 -5.32 -16.11
N TRP A 196 20.19 -5.10 -15.95
CA TRP A 196 19.48 -5.39 -14.70
C TRP A 196 19.45 -6.89 -14.35
N GLN A 197 19.35 -7.78 -15.36
CA GLN A 197 19.35 -9.22 -15.11
C GLN A 197 20.71 -9.71 -14.60
N ASP A 198 21.80 -9.17 -15.12
CA ASP A 198 23.15 -9.52 -14.66
C ASP A 198 23.41 -8.97 -13.24
N TYR A 199 22.86 -7.80 -12.92
CA TYR A 199 22.86 -7.30 -11.55
C TYR A 199 22.14 -8.26 -10.59
N TRP A 200 20.93 -8.72 -10.93
CA TRP A 200 20.16 -9.64 -10.09
C TRP A 200 20.77 -11.04 -10.00
N LYS A 201 21.44 -11.54 -11.04
CA LYS A 201 22.25 -12.78 -10.95
C LYS A 201 23.35 -12.63 -9.91
N LYS A 202 24.05 -11.50 -9.92
CA LYS A 202 25.10 -11.20 -8.92
C LYS A 202 24.51 -11.04 -7.53
N LEU A 203 23.36 -10.38 -7.39
CA LEU A 203 22.68 -10.20 -6.11
C LEU A 203 22.19 -11.54 -5.53
N LYS A 204 21.63 -12.42 -6.39
CA LYS A 204 21.28 -13.80 -6.02
C LYS A 204 22.52 -14.59 -5.58
N ALA A 205 23.59 -14.54 -6.32
CA ALA A 205 24.87 -15.19 -5.97
C ALA A 205 25.45 -14.63 -4.66
N ASN A 206 25.17 -13.36 -4.35
CA ASN A 206 25.52 -12.69 -3.09
C ASN A 206 24.54 -13.01 -1.95
N GLY A 207 23.56 -13.90 -2.16
CA GLY A 207 22.70 -14.45 -1.12
C GLY A 207 21.60 -13.53 -0.63
N VAL A 208 21.02 -12.72 -1.53
CA VAL A 208 19.81 -11.96 -1.21
C VAL A 208 18.69 -12.91 -0.76
N LYS A 209 18.03 -12.58 0.34
CA LYS A 209 16.83 -13.27 0.81
C LYS A 209 15.62 -12.62 0.18
N VAL A 210 14.69 -13.41 -0.34
CA VAL A 210 13.42 -12.92 -0.89
C VAL A 210 12.27 -13.42 -0.04
N VAL A 211 11.35 -12.53 0.33
CA VAL A 211 10.12 -12.83 1.08
C VAL A 211 8.91 -12.26 0.35
N ASP A 212 7.70 -12.62 0.75
CA ASP A 212 6.50 -12.31 -0.04
C ASP A 212 6.03 -10.86 0.07
N GLY A 213 6.32 -10.17 1.19
CA GLY A 213 5.85 -8.80 1.40
C GLY A 213 6.70 -8.01 2.41
N TRP A 214 6.40 -6.70 2.46
CA TRP A 214 7.15 -5.73 3.26
C TRP A 214 7.03 -5.99 4.77
N GLU A 215 5.86 -6.36 5.27
CA GLU A 215 5.66 -6.68 6.69
C GLU A 215 6.63 -7.76 7.15
N GLN A 216 6.78 -8.83 6.37
CA GLN A 216 7.74 -9.89 6.66
C GLN A 216 9.17 -9.40 6.56
N ALA A 217 9.53 -8.70 5.47
CA ALA A 217 10.89 -8.20 5.26
C ALA A 217 11.35 -7.29 6.40
N TYR A 218 10.52 -6.31 6.77
CA TYR A 218 10.86 -5.27 7.73
C TYR A 218 10.72 -5.73 9.19
N ASN A 219 9.63 -6.43 9.53
CA ASN A 219 9.29 -6.75 10.92
C ASN A 219 9.76 -8.13 11.38
N GLU A 220 10.14 -9.03 10.45
CA GLU A 220 10.60 -10.38 10.83
C GLU A 220 12.06 -10.65 10.45
N GLU A 221 12.55 -10.07 9.33
CA GLU A 221 13.86 -10.41 8.77
C GLU A 221 14.92 -9.32 9.00
N PHE A 222 14.52 -8.05 9.09
CA PHE A 222 15.45 -6.92 9.26
C PHE A 222 15.83 -6.71 10.71
N SER A 223 17.10 -6.91 11.05
CA SER A 223 17.61 -6.78 12.43
C SER A 223 17.54 -5.35 13.00
N GLY A 224 17.44 -4.33 12.14
CA GLY A 224 17.40 -2.92 12.55
C GLY A 224 16.06 -2.46 13.09
N SER A 225 14.95 -3.10 12.73
CA SER A 225 13.61 -2.74 13.19
C SER A 225 13.31 -3.26 14.59
N ALA A 226 12.35 -2.63 15.26
CA ALA A 226 11.85 -3.11 16.55
C ALA A 226 11.20 -4.50 16.44
N GLY A 227 10.49 -4.77 15.33
CA GLY A 227 9.92 -6.08 15.00
C GLY A 227 10.99 -7.13 14.78
N GLY A 228 11.97 -6.84 13.92
CA GLY A 228 13.08 -7.73 13.64
C GLY A 228 13.93 -8.09 14.87
N LYS A 229 14.13 -7.15 15.79
CA LYS A 229 14.80 -7.43 17.08
C LYS A 229 14.02 -8.46 17.91
N LYS A 230 12.69 -8.39 17.94
CA LYS A 230 11.83 -9.37 18.61
C LYS A 230 11.88 -10.74 17.91
N ALA A 231 11.89 -10.77 16.59
CA ALA A 231 11.98 -11.97 15.77
C ALA A 231 13.38 -12.58 15.76
N LYS A 232 14.40 -11.89 16.30
CA LYS A 232 15.84 -12.27 16.22
C LYS A 232 16.32 -12.36 14.77
N ALA A 233 15.89 -11.41 13.97
CA ALA A 233 16.25 -11.29 12.57
C ALA A 233 17.76 -11.15 12.35
N ASP A 234 18.25 -11.64 11.24
CA ASP A 234 19.67 -11.70 10.92
C ASP A 234 20.09 -10.91 9.66
N ARG A 235 19.13 -10.22 9.03
CA ARG A 235 19.39 -9.41 7.83
C ARG A 235 19.58 -7.93 8.22
N PRO A 236 20.81 -7.40 8.16
CA PRO A 236 21.07 -5.99 8.51
C PRO A 236 20.78 -5.00 7.38
N LEU A 237 20.35 -5.48 6.22
CA LEU A 237 19.91 -4.70 5.07
C LEU A 237 18.52 -5.15 4.64
N VAL A 238 17.64 -4.21 4.36
CA VAL A 238 16.26 -4.47 3.87
C VAL A 238 15.89 -3.47 2.79
N VAL A 239 15.17 -3.90 1.78
CA VAL A 239 14.45 -2.99 0.89
C VAL A 239 13.25 -2.45 1.68
N SER A 240 13.15 -1.13 1.80
CA SER A 240 12.09 -0.44 2.53
C SER A 240 12.01 1.00 2.04
N TYR A 241 11.70 1.96 2.91
CA TYR A 241 11.50 3.35 2.52
C TYR A 241 12.55 4.27 3.14
N ALA A 242 12.87 5.38 2.46
CA ALA A 242 13.68 6.47 3.02
C ALA A 242 13.05 7.02 4.30
N SER A 243 11.75 6.94 4.42
CA SER A 243 10.94 7.40 5.56
C SER A 243 10.78 6.36 6.68
N SER A 244 11.37 5.17 6.60
CA SER A 244 11.27 4.16 7.67
C SER A 244 12.08 4.48 8.94
N PRO A 245 13.27 5.12 8.90
CA PRO A 245 14.05 5.39 10.12
C PRO A 245 13.33 6.23 11.19
N PRO A 246 12.47 7.20 10.88
CA PRO A 246 11.64 7.89 11.88
C PRO A 246 10.78 6.99 12.76
N ALA A 247 10.23 5.89 12.21
CA ALA A 247 9.41 4.94 12.96
C ALA A 247 10.16 4.36 14.15
N GLU A 248 11.41 4.01 13.96
CA GLU A 248 12.29 3.42 14.97
C GLU A 248 12.68 4.41 16.08
N VAL A 249 12.35 5.71 15.92
CA VAL A 249 12.53 6.75 16.93
C VAL A 249 11.21 7.11 17.60
N ILE A 250 10.15 7.28 16.81
CA ILE A 250 8.85 7.76 17.29
C ILE A 250 8.21 6.76 18.26
N TYR A 251 8.26 5.48 17.95
CA TYR A 251 7.61 4.41 18.71
C TYR A 251 8.52 3.61 19.64
N ALA A 252 9.81 3.94 19.68
CA ALA A 252 10.70 3.28 20.61
C ALA A 252 10.49 3.75 22.07
N ASP A 253 10.55 2.80 23.01
CA ASP A 253 10.56 3.06 24.44
C ASP A 253 11.71 2.26 25.09
N PRO A 254 12.72 2.91 25.67
CA PRO A 254 12.95 4.37 25.66
C PRO A 254 13.30 4.92 24.27
N LYS A 255 12.95 6.20 24.02
CA LYS A 255 13.29 6.87 22.76
C LYS A 255 14.81 6.96 22.58
N PRO A 256 15.36 6.50 21.45
CA PRO A 256 16.78 6.65 21.16
C PRO A 256 17.11 8.10 20.82
N THR A 257 18.36 8.52 21.08
CA THR A 257 18.83 9.87 20.74
C THR A 257 19.05 10.07 19.24
N THR A 258 19.19 8.98 18.49
CA THR A 258 19.37 8.95 17.02
C THR A 258 18.63 7.75 16.44
N ALA A 259 18.21 7.84 15.19
CA ALA A 259 17.61 6.69 14.52
C ALA A 259 18.59 5.49 14.48
N PRO A 260 18.16 4.30 14.92
CA PRO A 260 18.99 3.10 14.93
C PRO A 260 19.28 2.58 13.52
N THR A 261 18.47 2.99 12.55
CA THR A 261 18.59 2.60 11.14
C THR A 261 19.00 3.80 10.28
N GLY A 262 19.45 3.53 9.08
CA GLY A 262 19.81 4.54 8.08
C GLY A 262 19.43 4.06 6.69
N VAL A 263 19.62 4.93 5.70
CA VAL A 263 19.23 4.73 4.30
C VAL A 263 20.46 4.76 3.40
N ALA A 264 20.52 3.85 2.43
CA ALA A 264 21.50 3.85 1.35
C ALA A 264 20.95 4.69 0.18
N ASP A 265 21.17 5.98 0.19
CA ASP A 265 20.52 6.96 -0.70
C ASP A 265 20.66 6.66 -2.20
N GLY A 266 21.77 6.06 -2.64
CA GLY A 266 21.98 5.68 -4.05
C GLY A 266 21.27 4.38 -4.47
N THR A 267 20.31 3.87 -3.66
CA THR A 267 19.48 2.71 -3.98
C THR A 267 17.98 3.06 -4.08
N CYS A 268 17.67 4.36 -4.11
CA CYS A 268 16.29 4.82 -4.00
C CYS A 268 15.58 4.84 -5.36
N PHE A 269 14.30 4.45 -5.35
CA PHE A 269 13.36 4.57 -6.46
C PHE A 269 12.12 5.33 -5.99
N ARG A 270 11.67 6.34 -6.76
CA ARG A 270 10.52 7.16 -6.40
C ARG A 270 9.21 6.37 -6.46
N GLN A 271 8.49 6.34 -5.35
CA GLN A 271 7.13 5.81 -5.28
C GLN A 271 6.11 6.95 -5.07
N ILE A 272 4.98 6.84 -5.76
CA ILE A 272 3.77 7.63 -5.54
C ILE A 272 2.63 6.63 -5.41
N GLU A 273 1.89 6.72 -4.34
CA GLU A 273 0.79 5.81 -4.04
C GLU A 273 -0.56 6.50 -4.25
N TYR A 274 -1.51 5.75 -4.75
CA TYR A 274 -2.81 6.27 -5.18
C TYR A 274 -3.95 5.50 -4.54
N ALA A 275 -5.09 6.20 -4.42
CA ALA A 275 -6.39 5.59 -4.20
C ALA A 275 -7.32 5.88 -5.37
N GLY A 276 -8.28 4.99 -5.62
CA GLY A 276 -9.26 5.15 -6.69
C GLY A 276 -10.61 4.57 -6.33
N LEU A 277 -11.66 5.14 -6.94
CA LEU A 277 -13.01 4.62 -6.85
C LEU A 277 -13.13 3.38 -7.72
N LEU A 278 -13.42 2.22 -7.14
CA LEU A 278 -13.50 0.97 -7.89
C LEU A 278 -14.62 1.02 -8.93
N SER A 279 -14.35 0.51 -10.13
CA SER A 279 -15.38 0.24 -11.12
C SER A 279 -16.44 -0.69 -10.51
N ASN A 280 -17.73 -0.45 -10.79
CA ASN A 280 -18.85 -1.22 -10.23
C ASN A 280 -18.98 -1.15 -8.69
N ALA A 281 -18.39 -0.16 -8.02
CA ALA A 281 -18.53 0.08 -6.58
C ALA A 281 -20.02 0.21 -6.20
N LYS A 282 -20.42 -0.48 -5.12
CA LYS A 282 -21.83 -0.50 -4.67
C LYS A 282 -22.22 0.80 -3.95
N ASN A 283 -21.28 1.44 -3.28
CA ASN A 283 -21.47 2.71 -2.58
C ASN A 283 -20.58 3.83 -3.16
N THR A 284 -20.85 4.19 -4.42
CA THR A 284 -20.11 5.27 -5.12
C THR A 284 -20.13 6.61 -4.37
N LYS A 285 -21.26 6.98 -3.73
CA LYS A 285 -21.36 8.23 -2.98
C LYS A 285 -20.45 8.21 -1.75
N GLY A 286 -20.45 7.14 -1.00
CA GLY A 286 -19.57 6.96 0.15
C GLY A 286 -18.10 6.88 -0.26
N GLY A 287 -17.79 6.16 -1.35
CA GLY A 287 -16.44 6.06 -1.89
C GLY A 287 -15.87 7.42 -2.30
N LYS A 288 -16.66 8.27 -2.97
CA LYS A 288 -16.27 9.65 -3.30
C LYS A 288 -16.00 10.49 -2.05
N ALA A 289 -16.88 10.40 -1.04
CA ALA A 289 -16.68 11.11 0.22
C ALA A 289 -15.40 10.64 0.95
N PHE A 290 -15.06 9.36 0.82
CA PHE A 290 -13.84 8.82 1.40
C PHE A 290 -12.59 9.28 0.66
N LEU A 291 -12.60 9.31 -0.68
CA LEU A 291 -11.50 9.88 -1.47
C LEU A 291 -11.27 11.37 -1.17
N ASP A 292 -12.36 12.16 -1.02
CA ASP A 292 -12.26 13.57 -0.58
C ASP A 292 -11.59 13.68 0.80
N PHE A 293 -11.92 12.77 1.72
CA PHE A 293 -11.34 12.74 3.06
C PHE A 293 -9.84 12.43 3.04
N LEU A 294 -9.37 11.54 2.17
CA LEU A 294 -7.96 11.19 2.05
C LEU A 294 -7.07 12.39 1.65
N LEU A 295 -7.65 13.45 1.07
CA LEU A 295 -6.94 14.70 0.76
C LEU A 295 -7.10 15.79 1.81
N THR A 296 -7.82 15.54 2.91
CA THR A 296 -7.89 16.52 4.00
C THR A 296 -6.56 16.61 4.73
N LYS A 297 -6.23 17.80 5.25
CA LYS A 297 -5.02 17.98 6.08
C LYS A 297 -5.00 17.05 7.29
N GLU A 298 -6.17 16.77 7.84
CA GLU A 298 -6.34 15.88 8.98
C GLU A 298 -5.81 14.48 8.69
N PHE A 299 -6.22 13.89 7.56
CA PHE A 299 -5.74 12.58 7.12
C PHE A 299 -4.27 12.65 6.68
N GLN A 300 -3.91 13.65 5.87
CA GLN A 300 -2.56 13.80 5.31
C GLN A 300 -1.48 14.01 6.40
N GLN A 301 -1.80 14.62 7.51
CA GLN A 301 -0.89 14.80 8.64
C GLN A 301 -0.87 13.60 9.60
N ASP A 302 -1.85 12.71 9.51
CA ASP A 302 -1.92 11.46 10.27
C ASP A 302 -1.06 10.34 9.66
N MET A 303 -1.00 10.28 8.32
CA MET A 303 -0.27 9.23 7.59
C MET A 303 1.20 9.07 8.00
N PRO A 304 1.99 10.15 8.16
CA PRO A 304 3.38 10.01 8.56
C PRO A 304 3.57 9.25 9.87
N LEU A 305 2.61 9.36 10.80
CA LEU A 305 2.66 8.69 12.09
C LEU A 305 2.15 7.23 12.05
N ASN A 306 1.43 6.84 11.01
CA ASN A 306 0.79 5.53 10.95
C ASN A 306 1.34 4.65 9.82
N MET A 307 1.57 5.21 8.64
CA MET A 307 2.08 4.48 7.47
C MET A 307 3.52 4.85 7.10
N PHE A 308 4.12 5.84 7.77
CA PHE A 308 5.51 6.29 7.55
C PHE A 308 5.80 6.72 6.12
N VAL A 309 4.87 7.41 5.49
CA VAL A 309 4.96 7.99 4.15
C VAL A 309 4.83 9.51 4.19
N TYR A 310 5.19 10.20 3.11
CA TYR A 310 5.05 11.64 3.01
C TYR A 310 3.72 12.05 2.40
N PRO A 311 3.05 13.10 2.95
CA PRO A 311 1.83 13.64 2.38
C PRO A 311 2.08 14.30 1.02
N VAL A 312 1.08 14.23 0.13
CA VAL A 312 1.11 14.88 -1.20
C VAL A 312 0.44 16.26 -1.22
N VAL A 313 -0.33 16.59 -0.20
CA VAL A 313 -1.06 17.86 -0.12
C VAL A 313 -0.15 18.97 0.38
N HIS A 314 -0.13 20.09 -0.36
CA HIS A 314 0.64 21.27 0.02
C HIS A 314 0.32 21.77 1.43
N GLY A 315 1.36 22.03 2.21
CA GLY A 315 1.25 22.55 3.57
C GLY A 315 0.75 21.56 4.62
N ALA A 316 0.64 20.28 4.29
CA ALA A 316 0.55 19.22 5.30
C ALA A 316 1.90 19.12 6.02
N GLN A 317 1.86 19.08 7.35
CA GLN A 317 3.06 19.02 8.18
C GLN A 317 3.41 17.59 8.53
N VAL A 318 4.71 17.32 8.62
CA VAL A 318 5.25 16.04 9.08
C VAL A 318 5.97 16.22 10.41
N PRO A 319 6.06 15.18 11.27
CA PRO A 319 6.85 15.22 12.48
C PRO A 319 8.32 15.59 12.22
N ALA A 320 8.95 16.28 13.17
CA ALA A 320 10.36 16.70 13.04
C ALA A 320 11.32 15.52 12.80
N GLU A 321 10.99 14.34 13.31
CA GLU A 321 11.73 13.11 13.12
C GLU A 321 11.82 12.71 11.64
N PHE A 322 10.79 12.99 10.84
CA PHE A 322 10.80 12.74 9.39
C PHE A 322 11.83 13.61 8.68
N THR A 323 11.84 14.91 8.96
CA THR A 323 12.83 15.83 8.39
C THR A 323 14.26 15.47 8.81
N LYS A 324 14.42 14.95 10.04
CA LYS A 324 15.74 14.67 10.62
C LYS A 324 16.29 13.31 10.21
N TYR A 325 15.48 12.26 10.15
CA TYR A 325 15.93 10.88 10.04
C TYR A 325 15.48 10.15 8.78
N GLY A 326 14.50 10.67 8.07
CA GLY A 326 13.93 10.07 6.86
C GLY A 326 13.65 11.13 5.80
N PRO A 327 14.62 11.99 5.41
CA PRO A 327 14.39 12.95 4.34
C PRO A 327 14.10 12.20 3.04
N GLN A 328 13.25 12.79 2.19
CA GLN A 328 13.06 12.28 0.84
C GLN A 328 14.41 12.24 0.10
N ALA A 329 14.62 11.21 -0.71
CA ALA A 329 15.81 11.09 -1.53
C ALA A 329 15.93 12.29 -2.50
N LYS A 330 17.13 12.82 -2.63
CA LYS A 330 17.38 14.00 -3.49
C LYS A 330 17.29 13.67 -4.97
N ASP A 331 17.78 12.49 -5.34
CA ASP A 331 17.90 12.03 -6.73
C ASP A 331 17.58 10.52 -6.83
N PRO A 332 16.33 10.14 -6.53
CA PRO A 332 15.92 8.75 -6.65
C PRO A 332 15.83 8.35 -8.11
N GLU A 333 16.11 7.09 -8.41
CA GLU A 333 15.80 6.53 -9.74
C GLU A 333 14.29 6.69 -10.01
N THR A 334 13.97 6.96 -11.24
CA THR A 334 12.60 7.06 -11.74
C THR A 334 12.48 6.30 -13.05
N MET A 335 11.27 5.96 -13.44
CA MET A 335 11.03 5.34 -14.74
C MET A 335 9.79 5.94 -15.39
N ASP A 336 9.85 6.14 -16.70
CA ASP A 336 8.71 6.60 -17.50
C ASP A 336 7.53 5.63 -17.32
N PRO A 337 6.32 6.10 -16.96
CA PRO A 337 5.14 5.26 -16.85
C PRO A 337 4.84 4.41 -18.08
N ALA A 338 5.10 4.91 -19.29
CA ALA A 338 4.93 4.16 -20.52
C ALA A 338 5.91 2.99 -20.60
N LYS A 339 7.16 3.19 -20.17
CA LYS A 339 8.17 2.12 -20.11
C LYS A 339 7.78 1.06 -19.06
N ILE A 340 7.26 1.47 -17.91
CA ILE A 340 6.73 0.53 -16.91
C ILE A 340 5.58 -0.28 -17.53
N ALA A 341 4.62 0.38 -18.18
CA ALA A 341 3.49 -0.29 -18.82
C ALA A 341 3.92 -1.32 -19.85
N GLU A 342 4.92 -1.00 -20.68
CA GLU A 342 5.41 -1.86 -21.74
C GLU A 342 6.17 -3.09 -21.21
N HIS A 343 7.00 -2.92 -20.19
CA HIS A 343 8.00 -3.95 -19.83
C HIS A 343 7.73 -4.66 -18.50
N ARG A 344 6.91 -4.12 -17.61
CA ARG A 344 6.75 -4.60 -16.23
C ARG A 344 6.47 -6.10 -16.16
N ASP A 345 5.51 -6.61 -16.93
CA ASP A 345 5.08 -8.01 -16.85
C ASP A 345 6.20 -8.96 -17.31
N ASP A 346 6.92 -8.61 -18.36
CA ASP A 346 8.06 -9.39 -18.85
C ASP A 346 9.25 -9.33 -17.89
N TRP A 347 9.50 -8.17 -17.29
CA TRP A 347 10.55 -8.04 -16.28
C TRP A 347 10.23 -8.85 -15.02
N VAL A 348 9.01 -8.79 -14.51
CA VAL A 348 8.59 -9.59 -13.35
C VAL A 348 8.68 -11.09 -13.64
N LYS A 349 8.27 -11.54 -14.83
CA LYS A 349 8.38 -12.93 -15.26
C LYS A 349 9.84 -13.38 -15.36
N SER A 350 10.69 -12.56 -15.96
CA SER A 350 12.12 -12.81 -16.09
C SER A 350 12.81 -12.83 -14.73
N TRP A 351 12.49 -11.86 -13.86
CA TRP A 351 13.00 -11.81 -12.49
C TRP A 351 12.59 -13.04 -11.67
N THR A 352 11.32 -13.44 -11.74
CA THR A 352 10.82 -14.65 -11.06
C THR A 352 11.59 -15.90 -11.50
N SER A 353 11.85 -16.03 -12.80
CA SER A 353 12.62 -17.16 -13.31
C SER A 353 14.08 -17.13 -12.90
N LEU A 354 14.65 -15.93 -12.80
CA LEU A 354 16.06 -15.72 -12.45
C LEU A 354 16.33 -15.86 -10.96
N VAL A 355 15.46 -15.31 -10.13
CA VAL A 355 15.71 -15.13 -8.70
C VAL A 355 15.08 -16.21 -7.85
N LEU A 356 13.85 -16.64 -8.14
CA LEU A 356 13.09 -17.58 -7.33
C LEU A 356 13.26 -19.05 -7.75
N LYS A 357 13.77 -19.32 -8.94
CA LYS A 357 14.07 -20.67 -9.43
C LYS A 357 15.58 -20.91 -9.48
#